data_67d9b6151632df93b5f637d71b0f1aa9
#
_entry.id   67d9b6151632df93b5f637d71b0f1aa9
#
_cell.length_a   1.000
_cell.length_b   1.000
_cell.length_c   1.000
_cell.angle_alpha   90.00
_cell.angle_beta   90.00
_cell.angle_gamma   90.00
#
_symmetry.space_group_name_H-M   'P 1'
#
loop_
_entity.id
_entity.type
_entity.pdbx_description
1 polymer ?
#
loop_
_entity_poly.entity_id
_entity_poly.type
_entity_poly.pdbx_seq_one_letter_code
_entity_poly.pdbx_strand_id
1 'polypeptide(L)'
;RSGARFSMPGMMETVLNIGLNDDSVLGLAAQGGDERFAWDSYRRLIQMFGRTVQGVDGELFEDAIEELKAAKEGTSDLDLDAADLRRLVDSFKAIVLEQTGSPFPSDPREQMNLAVRAVFDSWNAPRAVLYRRQERIPADLGTAVNICSMVFGNLGMDSGTGVAFTRDPASGRQGVYGDYLQNAQGEDVVAGIRNTVPLARLEEIDAR
;
A
#
# COMPACT_ATOMS: atom_id res chain seq x y z
N ARG A 1 -1.03 5.50 8.89
CA ARG A 1 0.36 5.09 9.16
C ARG A 1 0.79 5.45 10.57
N SER A 2 1.81 4.76 11.08
CA SER A 2 2.40 5.08 12.38
C SER A 2 3.09 6.45 12.40
N GLY A 3 3.13 7.05 13.60
CA GLY A 3 3.81 8.32 13.89
C GLY A 3 4.69 8.19 15.13
N ALA A 4 5.46 7.11 15.23
CA ALA A 4 6.39 6.89 16.33
C ALA A 4 7.49 7.96 16.33
N ARG A 5 8.00 8.29 17.53
CA ARG A 5 9.09 9.28 17.71
C ARG A 5 10.39 8.88 17.00
N PHE A 6 10.66 7.57 16.93
CA PHE A 6 11.79 7.02 16.20
C PHE A 6 11.32 6.41 14.90
N SER A 7 12.07 6.62 13.83
CA SER A 7 11.80 5.95 12.54
C SER A 7 12.08 4.46 12.69
N MET A 8 11.12 3.65 12.30
CA MET A 8 11.19 2.18 12.34
C MET A 8 10.75 1.61 10.99
N PRO A 9 11.56 1.77 9.93
CA PRO A 9 11.19 1.44 8.56
C PRO A 9 10.75 -0.03 8.42
N GLY A 10 9.57 -0.27 7.84
CA GLY A 10 9.03 -1.61 7.64
C GLY A 10 8.54 -2.35 8.89
N MET A 11 8.68 -1.73 10.09
CA MET A 11 8.33 -2.40 11.34
C MET A 11 6.86 -2.20 11.75
N MET A 12 6.28 -1.06 11.40
CA MET A 12 4.92 -0.67 11.76
C MET A 12 4.00 -0.75 10.54
N GLU A 13 2.72 -1.00 10.79
CA GLU A 13 1.75 -1.12 9.72
C GLU A 13 1.33 0.24 9.14
N THR A 14 0.94 0.19 7.86
CA THR A 14 0.30 1.27 7.12
C THR A 14 -0.90 0.67 6.39
N VAL A 15 -2.01 1.39 6.33
CA VAL A 15 -3.17 1.01 5.52
C VAL A 15 -3.48 2.16 4.59
N LEU A 16 -3.49 1.88 3.28
CA LEU A 16 -3.73 2.84 2.22
C LEU A 16 -5.17 2.74 1.71
N ASN A 17 -5.62 3.74 0.99
CA ASN A 17 -6.89 3.77 0.28
C ASN A 17 -8.14 3.63 1.18
N ILE A 18 -8.03 3.88 2.49
CA ILE A 18 -9.16 3.85 3.43
C ILE A 18 -10.30 4.73 2.93
N GLY A 19 -11.52 4.18 2.94
CA GLY A 19 -12.73 4.85 2.48
C GLY A 19 -13.24 4.35 1.14
N LEU A 20 -12.46 3.53 0.40
CA LEU A 20 -12.98 2.89 -0.79
C LEU A 20 -13.98 1.79 -0.43
N ASN A 21 -15.08 1.80 -1.14
CA ASN A 21 -16.17 0.83 -1.11
C ASN A 21 -16.82 0.78 -2.50
N ASP A 22 -17.90 0.03 -2.66
CA ASP A 22 -18.56 -0.17 -3.95
C ASP A 22 -19.12 1.15 -4.55
N ASP A 23 -19.46 2.12 -3.72
CA ASP A 23 -19.96 3.43 -4.17
C ASP A 23 -18.81 4.41 -4.44
N SER A 24 -17.87 4.52 -3.50
CA SER A 24 -16.79 5.51 -3.60
C SER A 24 -15.76 5.19 -4.68
N VAL A 25 -15.59 3.91 -5.07
CA VAL A 25 -14.74 3.52 -6.18
C VAL A 25 -15.23 4.10 -7.51
N LEU A 26 -16.56 4.21 -7.70
CA LEU A 26 -17.15 4.82 -8.89
C LEU A 26 -16.86 6.33 -8.93
N GLY A 27 -16.92 6.99 -7.77
CA GLY A 27 -16.53 8.40 -7.64
C GLY A 27 -15.05 8.63 -7.95
N LEU A 28 -14.17 7.74 -7.48
CA LEU A 28 -12.74 7.81 -7.78
C LEU A 28 -12.46 7.60 -9.27
N ALA A 29 -13.14 6.64 -9.92
CA ALA A 29 -13.05 6.41 -11.35
C ALA A 29 -13.48 7.62 -12.16
N ALA A 30 -14.61 8.24 -11.79
CA ALA A 30 -15.11 9.44 -12.46
C ALA A 30 -14.17 10.65 -12.28
N GLN A 31 -13.57 10.82 -11.10
CA GLN A 31 -12.64 11.90 -10.82
C GLN A 31 -11.29 11.73 -11.53
N GLY A 32 -10.77 10.50 -11.57
CA GLY A 32 -9.48 10.18 -12.18
C GLY A 32 -9.56 9.96 -13.69
N GLY A 33 -10.75 9.74 -14.25
CA GLY A 33 -10.93 9.38 -15.66
C GLY A 33 -10.39 7.99 -16.02
N ASP A 34 -10.08 7.17 -15.03
CA ASP A 34 -9.48 5.83 -15.20
C ASP A 34 -10.14 4.82 -14.26
N GLU A 35 -11.00 3.97 -14.84
CA GLU A 35 -11.64 2.90 -14.08
C GLU A 35 -10.66 1.85 -13.57
N ARG A 36 -9.62 1.55 -14.39
CA ARG A 36 -8.61 0.58 -14.00
C ARG A 36 -7.88 1.00 -12.72
N PHE A 37 -7.43 2.26 -12.67
CA PHE A 37 -6.80 2.84 -11.49
C PHE A 37 -7.68 2.75 -10.24
N ALA A 38 -8.97 3.09 -10.37
CA ALA A 38 -9.89 3.08 -9.25
C ALA A 38 -10.11 1.66 -8.70
N TRP A 39 -10.34 0.69 -9.57
CA TRP A 39 -10.54 -0.71 -9.17
C TRP A 39 -9.26 -1.36 -8.64
N ASP A 40 -8.08 -1.03 -9.19
CA ASP A 40 -6.79 -1.46 -8.62
C ASP A 40 -6.57 -0.90 -7.21
N SER A 41 -6.91 0.37 -7.00
CA SER A 41 -6.82 1.00 -5.67
C SER A 41 -7.75 0.32 -4.66
N TYR A 42 -8.95 -0.07 -5.08
CA TYR A 42 -9.90 -0.78 -4.21
C TYR A 42 -9.44 -2.22 -3.92
N ARG A 43 -9.00 -2.95 -4.94
CA ARG A 43 -8.40 -4.28 -4.77
C ARG A 43 -7.25 -4.24 -3.75
N ARG A 44 -6.33 -3.27 -3.90
CA ARG A 44 -5.19 -3.07 -2.97
C ARG A 44 -5.64 -2.75 -1.56
N LEU A 45 -6.70 -1.96 -1.37
CA LEU A 45 -7.26 -1.73 -0.05
C LEU A 45 -7.71 -3.04 0.61
N ILE A 46 -8.50 -3.86 -0.10
CA ILE A 46 -9.04 -5.10 0.48
C ILE A 46 -7.91 -6.06 0.84
N GLN A 47 -6.92 -6.23 -0.04
CA GLN A 47 -5.75 -7.06 0.21
C GLN A 47 -4.95 -6.59 1.44
N MET A 48 -4.60 -5.31 1.46
CA MET A 48 -3.81 -4.73 2.56
C MET A 48 -4.58 -4.75 3.88
N PHE A 49 -5.85 -4.39 3.85
CA PHE A 49 -6.72 -4.37 5.02
C PHE A 49 -6.99 -5.79 5.54
N GLY A 50 -7.31 -6.72 4.66
CA GLY A 50 -7.52 -8.12 5.01
C GLY A 50 -6.31 -8.71 5.73
N ARG A 51 -5.11 -8.50 5.18
CA ARG A 51 -3.87 -8.97 5.78
C ARG A 51 -3.53 -8.25 7.09
N THR A 52 -3.56 -6.92 7.09
CA THR A 52 -3.01 -6.10 8.18
C THR A 52 -3.99 -5.93 9.33
N VAL A 53 -5.28 -5.80 9.03
CA VAL A 53 -6.33 -5.49 10.02
C VAL A 53 -7.10 -6.72 10.44
N GLN A 54 -7.40 -7.62 9.50
CA GLN A 54 -8.25 -8.78 9.73
C GLN A 54 -7.47 -10.09 9.91
N GLY A 55 -6.14 -10.07 9.66
CA GLY A 55 -5.28 -11.23 9.88
C GLY A 55 -5.43 -12.34 8.84
N VAL A 56 -5.98 -12.03 7.67
CA VAL A 56 -6.10 -12.97 6.54
C VAL A 56 -4.72 -13.25 5.99
N ASP A 57 -4.46 -14.51 5.62
CA ASP A 57 -3.21 -14.90 4.97
C ASP A 57 -3.08 -14.19 3.62
N GLY A 58 -1.95 -13.50 3.42
CA GLY A 58 -1.68 -12.75 2.20
C GLY A 58 -1.55 -13.64 0.97
N GLU A 59 -1.11 -14.90 1.12
CA GLU A 59 -0.95 -15.84 0.02
C GLU A 59 -2.29 -16.10 -0.72
N LEU A 60 -3.41 -16.13 0.00
CA LEU A 60 -4.73 -16.32 -0.61
C LEU A 60 -5.10 -15.23 -1.63
N PHE A 61 -4.68 -14.00 -1.37
CA PHE A 61 -4.90 -12.90 -2.31
C PHE A 61 -3.96 -12.98 -3.50
N GLU A 62 -2.69 -13.35 -3.26
CA GLU A 62 -1.70 -13.52 -4.33
C GLU A 62 -2.10 -14.65 -5.27
N ASP A 63 -2.54 -15.79 -4.74
CA ASP A 63 -3.02 -16.92 -5.52
C ASP A 63 -4.17 -16.51 -6.45
N ALA A 64 -5.15 -15.73 -5.94
CA ALA A 64 -6.27 -15.27 -6.77
C ALA A 64 -5.81 -14.30 -7.89
N ILE A 65 -4.77 -13.49 -7.66
CA ILE A 65 -4.16 -12.65 -8.71
C ILE A 65 -3.49 -13.52 -9.76
N GLU A 66 -2.66 -14.48 -9.31
CA GLU A 66 -1.90 -15.36 -10.22
C GLU A 66 -2.85 -16.24 -11.07
N GLU A 67 -3.91 -16.77 -10.49
CA GLU A 67 -4.95 -17.51 -11.23
C GLU A 67 -5.56 -16.65 -12.34
N LEU A 68 -5.89 -15.41 -12.04
CA LEU A 68 -6.49 -14.51 -13.04
C LEU A 68 -5.49 -14.12 -14.12
N LYS A 69 -4.23 -13.86 -13.77
CA LYS A 69 -3.15 -13.60 -14.74
C LYS A 69 -2.92 -14.79 -15.64
N ALA A 70 -2.86 -15.99 -15.08
CA ALA A 70 -2.68 -17.21 -15.86
C ALA A 70 -3.84 -17.45 -16.86
N ALA A 71 -5.06 -17.15 -16.47
CA ALA A 71 -6.23 -17.26 -17.35
C ALA A 71 -6.20 -16.28 -18.54
N LYS A 72 -5.42 -15.20 -18.42
CA LYS A 72 -5.25 -14.17 -19.47
C LYS A 72 -3.93 -14.27 -20.23
N GLU A 73 -3.09 -15.26 -19.92
CA GLU A 73 -1.73 -15.35 -20.46
C GLU A 73 -0.89 -14.09 -20.10
N GLY A 74 -1.29 -13.34 -19.07
CA GLY A 74 -0.63 -12.14 -18.57
C GLY A 74 0.52 -12.48 -17.58
N THR A 75 1.50 -11.62 -17.50
CA THR A 75 2.66 -11.79 -16.60
C THR A 75 2.78 -10.69 -15.56
N SER A 76 2.03 -9.60 -15.72
CA SER A 76 2.07 -8.41 -14.87
C SER A 76 0.67 -8.03 -14.39
N ASP A 77 0.59 -7.45 -13.20
CA ASP A 77 -0.65 -6.82 -12.72
C ASP A 77 -1.15 -5.71 -13.66
N LEU A 78 -0.25 -5.13 -14.46
CA LEU A 78 -0.59 -4.11 -15.44
C LEU A 78 -1.37 -4.67 -16.65
N ASP A 79 -1.34 -5.98 -16.86
CA ASP A 79 -2.07 -6.66 -17.93
C ASP A 79 -3.56 -6.86 -17.59
N LEU A 80 -3.93 -6.67 -16.30
CA LEU A 80 -5.29 -6.76 -15.82
C LEU A 80 -6.07 -5.48 -16.15
N ASP A 81 -7.21 -5.63 -16.80
CA ASP A 81 -8.11 -4.52 -17.09
C ASP A 81 -9.10 -4.22 -15.93
N ALA A 82 -9.93 -3.18 -16.08
CA ALA A 82 -10.88 -2.79 -15.05
C ALA A 82 -11.91 -3.88 -14.71
N ALA A 83 -12.32 -4.71 -15.70
CA ALA A 83 -13.25 -5.81 -15.47
C ALA A 83 -12.61 -6.95 -14.67
N ASP A 84 -11.32 -7.20 -14.89
CA ASP A 84 -10.55 -8.18 -14.13
C ASP A 84 -10.36 -7.75 -12.69
N LEU A 85 -9.99 -6.49 -12.50
CA LEU A 85 -9.79 -5.92 -11.16
C LEU A 85 -11.10 -5.88 -10.36
N ARG A 86 -12.24 -5.67 -11.03
CA ARG A 86 -13.57 -5.80 -10.40
C ARG A 86 -13.82 -7.23 -9.93
N ARG A 87 -13.50 -8.24 -10.76
CA ARG A 87 -13.60 -9.65 -10.36
C ARG A 87 -12.69 -9.98 -9.18
N LEU A 88 -11.46 -9.43 -9.15
CA LEU A 88 -10.57 -9.60 -8.01
C LEU A 88 -11.12 -8.96 -6.74
N VAL A 89 -11.75 -7.80 -6.82
CA VAL A 89 -12.44 -7.18 -5.67
C VAL A 89 -13.50 -8.12 -5.11
N ASP A 90 -14.33 -8.73 -5.96
CA ASP A 90 -15.36 -9.68 -5.53
C ASP A 90 -14.72 -10.93 -4.90
N SER A 91 -13.69 -11.49 -5.53
CA SER A 91 -12.95 -12.65 -5.00
C SER A 91 -12.30 -12.35 -3.66
N PHE A 92 -11.68 -11.18 -3.49
CA PHE A 92 -11.04 -10.76 -2.25
C PHE A 92 -12.03 -10.57 -1.11
N LYS A 93 -13.22 -10.02 -1.40
CA LYS A 93 -14.32 -9.95 -0.42
C LYS A 93 -14.79 -11.33 0.01
N ALA A 94 -14.87 -12.28 -0.93
CA ALA A 94 -15.22 -13.66 -0.62
C ALA A 94 -14.16 -14.33 0.27
N ILE A 95 -12.87 -14.15 -0.04
CA ILE A 95 -11.76 -14.63 0.79
C ILE A 95 -11.86 -14.05 2.22
N VAL A 96 -12.06 -12.74 2.33
CA VAL A 96 -12.21 -12.10 3.65
C VAL A 96 -13.38 -12.71 4.42
N LEU A 97 -14.54 -12.87 3.80
CA LEU A 97 -15.72 -13.45 4.42
C LEU A 97 -15.47 -14.90 4.89
N GLU A 98 -14.84 -15.71 4.04
CA GLU A 98 -14.52 -17.10 4.35
C GLU A 98 -13.54 -17.23 5.51
N GLN A 99 -12.48 -16.42 5.51
CA GLN A 99 -11.42 -16.50 6.52
C GLN A 99 -11.80 -15.88 7.87
N THR A 100 -12.65 -14.86 7.87
CA THR A 100 -12.98 -14.10 9.09
C THR A 100 -14.40 -14.34 9.62
N GLY A 101 -15.28 -14.91 8.80
CA GLY A 101 -16.72 -15.04 9.09
C GLY A 101 -17.48 -13.71 9.01
N SER A 102 -16.84 -12.62 8.60
CA SER A 102 -17.42 -11.28 8.51
C SER A 102 -17.13 -10.65 7.16
N PRO A 103 -18.07 -9.90 6.56
CA PRO A 103 -17.81 -9.22 5.30
C PRO A 103 -16.77 -8.12 5.46
N PHE A 104 -16.10 -7.78 4.35
CA PHE A 104 -15.24 -6.59 4.30
C PHE A 104 -16.06 -5.33 4.64
N PRO A 105 -15.60 -4.46 5.59
CA PRO A 105 -16.37 -3.32 6.03
C PRO A 105 -16.55 -2.28 4.92
N SER A 106 -17.81 -1.93 4.63
CA SER A 106 -18.15 -0.93 3.60
C SER A 106 -18.21 0.50 4.16
N ASP A 107 -18.39 0.67 5.47
CA ASP A 107 -18.39 2.00 6.09
C ASP A 107 -16.95 2.55 6.25
N PRO A 108 -16.63 3.70 5.62
CA PRO A 108 -15.32 4.32 5.74
C PRO A 108 -14.87 4.63 7.16
N ARG A 109 -15.81 4.92 8.06
CA ARG A 109 -15.50 5.20 9.47
C ARG A 109 -15.13 3.92 10.22
N GLU A 110 -15.80 2.83 9.92
CA GLU A 110 -15.47 1.53 10.47
C GLU A 110 -14.09 1.09 9.98
N GLN A 111 -13.81 1.18 8.68
CA GLN A 111 -12.48 0.91 8.11
C GLN A 111 -11.40 1.73 8.82
N MET A 112 -11.62 3.03 8.97
CA MET A 112 -10.66 3.92 9.63
C MET A 112 -10.41 3.51 11.09
N ASN A 113 -11.46 3.23 11.85
CA ASN A 113 -11.32 2.85 13.26
C ASN A 113 -10.57 1.53 13.43
N LEU A 114 -10.85 0.55 12.59
CA LEU A 114 -10.16 -0.75 12.60
C LEU A 114 -8.68 -0.59 12.19
N ALA A 115 -8.41 0.20 11.15
CA ALA A 115 -7.04 0.48 10.70
C ALA A 115 -6.22 1.24 11.76
N VAL A 116 -6.82 2.21 12.46
CA VAL A 116 -6.17 2.92 13.57
C VAL A 116 -5.75 1.95 14.68
N ARG A 117 -6.64 1.02 15.06
CA ARG A 117 -6.32 -0.03 16.03
C ARG A 117 -5.16 -0.90 15.56
N ALA A 118 -5.23 -1.40 14.32
CA ALA A 118 -4.18 -2.23 13.76
C ALA A 118 -2.81 -1.54 13.74
N VAL A 119 -2.77 -0.22 13.46
CA VAL A 119 -1.52 0.55 13.54
C VAL A 119 -1.00 0.64 14.97
N PHE A 120 -1.86 0.87 15.98
CA PHE A 120 -1.43 0.83 17.39
C PHE A 120 -0.95 -0.56 17.80
N ASP A 121 -1.66 -1.61 17.42
CA ASP A 121 -1.32 -3.00 17.75
C ASP A 121 0.02 -3.41 17.11
N SER A 122 0.34 -2.88 15.93
CA SER A 122 1.60 -3.16 15.24
C SER A 122 2.84 -2.69 16.01
N TRP A 123 2.70 -1.79 16.98
CA TRP A 123 3.77 -1.46 17.93
C TRP A 123 4.26 -2.70 18.69
N ASN A 124 3.38 -3.62 18.99
CA ASN A 124 3.68 -4.86 19.73
C ASN A 124 3.91 -6.07 18.81
N ALA A 125 3.91 -5.89 17.49
CA ALA A 125 4.25 -6.96 16.56
C ALA A 125 5.69 -7.49 16.82
N PRO A 126 5.96 -8.80 16.67
CA PRO A 126 7.25 -9.40 16.97
C PRO A 126 8.44 -8.69 16.31
N ARG A 127 8.29 -8.32 15.03
CA ARG A 127 9.32 -7.58 14.27
C ARG A 127 9.60 -6.21 14.87
N ALA A 128 8.56 -5.48 15.29
CA ALA A 128 8.70 -4.15 15.89
C ALA A 128 9.36 -4.22 17.28
N VAL A 129 9.00 -5.24 18.08
CA VAL A 129 9.61 -5.48 19.39
C VAL A 129 11.08 -5.82 19.24
N LEU A 130 11.43 -6.70 18.29
CA LEU A 130 12.82 -7.10 18.03
C LEU A 130 13.66 -5.89 17.58
N TYR A 131 13.17 -5.11 16.62
CA TYR A 131 13.82 -3.90 16.14
C TYR A 131 14.08 -2.91 17.27
N ARG A 132 13.06 -2.61 18.10
CA ARG A 132 13.24 -1.71 19.24
C ARG A 132 14.31 -2.19 20.22
N ARG A 133 14.40 -3.49 20.47
CA ARG A 133 15.46 -4.06 21.33
C ARG A 133 16.85 -3.85 20.72
N GLN A 134 17.00 -4.08 19.43
CA GLN A 134 18.28 -3.89 18.71
C GLN A 134 18.70 -2.42 18.70
N GLU A 135 17.77 -1.52 18.40
CA GLU A 135 18.03 -0.08 18.32
C GLU A 135 17.96 0.64 19.67
N ARG A 136 17.75 -0.09 20.77
CA ARG A 136 17.63 0.46 22.15
C ARG A 136 16.54 1.52 22.28
N ILE A 137 15.45 1.38 21.55
CA ILE A 137 14.27 2.24 21.61
C ILE A 137 13.40 1.80 22.81
N PRO A 138 13.07 2.70 23.76
CA PRO A 138 12.24 2.37 24.90
C PRO A 138 10.88 1.82 24.50
N ALA A 139 10.45 0.75 25.17
CA ALA A 139 9.19 0.04 24.83
C ALA A 139 7.94 0.84 25.23
N ASP A 140 8.05 1.72 26.20
CA ASP A 140 6.98 2.53 26.78
C ASP A 140 6.67 3.83 26.00
N LEU A 141 7.44 4.13 24.95
CA LEU A 141 7.19 5.31 24.11
C LEU A 141 5.87 5.24 23.34
N GLY A 142 5.48 4.06 22.92
CA GLY A 142 4.31 3.89 22.07
C GLY A 142 4.45 4.54 20.68
N THR A 143 3.33 4.63 20.01
CA THR A 143 3.22 5.30 18.69
C THR A 143 2.01 6.21 18.63
N ALA A 144 2.04 7.17 17.71
CA ALA A 144 0.85 7.88 17.26
C ALA A 144 0.40 7.32 15.90
N VAL A 145 -0.76 7.74 15.45
CA VAL A 145 -1.28 7.44 14.11
C VAL A 145 -1.45 8.73 13.32
N ASN A 146 -0.91 8.77 12.11
CA ASN A 146 -1.12 9.86 11.17
C ASN A 146 -2.12 9.42 10.11
N ILE A 147 -3.18 10.21 9.96
CA ILE A 147 -4.19 10.06 8.92
C ILE A 147 -3.97 11.20 7.92
N CYS A 148 -3.67 10.86 6.68
CA CYS A 148 -3.38 11.81 5.62
C CYS A 148 -4.31 11.57 4.43
N SER A 149 -4.65 12.63 3.71
CA SER A 149 -5.29 12.47 2.40
C SER A 149 -4.37 11.69 1.47
N MET A 150 -4.97 10.81 0.65
CA MET A 150 -4.21 10.07 -0.36
C MET A 150 -3.76 11.00 -1.50
N VAL A 151 -2.51 10.83 -1.89
CA VAL A 151 -1.95 11.35 -3.14
C VAL A 151 -1.54 10.14 -3.97
N PHE A 152 -2.06 10.04 -5.18
CA PHE A 152 -1.93 8.83 -5.97
C PHE A 152 -0.79 8.94 -6.99
N GLY A 153 0.32 8.28 -6.71
CA GLY A 153 1.44 8.16 -7.66
C GLY A 153 1.14 7.24 -8.84
N ASN A 154 0.03 6.50 -8.79
CA ASN A 154 -0.45 5.60 -9.83
C ASN A 154 -1.70 6.13 -10.57
N LEU A 155 -1.94 7.45 -10.53
CA LEU A 155 -3.08 8.06 -11.21
C LEU A 155 -2.93 8.10 -12.74
N GLY A 156 -1.70 8.08 -13.24
CA GLY A 156 -1.40 8.12 -14.66
C GLY A 156 0.10 8.22 -14.93
N MET A 157 0.45 8.32 -16.21
CA MET A 157 1.86 8.37 -16.64
C MET A 157 2.58 9.67 -16.28
N ASP A 158 1.86 10.70 -15.87
CA ASP A 158 2.39 11.96 -15.34
C ASP A 158 2.47 12.00 -13.82
N SER A 159 2.17 10.88 -13.17
CA SER A 159 2.22 10.68 -11.73
C SER A 159 3.33 9.69 -11.38
N GLY A 160 3.78 9.74 -10.14
CA GLY A 160 4.78 8.80 -9.66
C GLY A 160 4.96 8.86 -8.16
N THR A 161 5.81 7.98 -7.68
CA THR A 161 6.17 7.90 -6.28
C THR A 161 7.67 7.69 -6.13
N GLY A 162 8.21 7.96 -4.96
CA GLY A 162 9.61 7.74 -4.71
C GLY A 162 9.95 7.70 -3.23
N VAL A 163 11.16 7.26 -2.96
CA VAL A 163 11.78 7.31 -1.64
C VAL A 163 13.01 8.20 -1.73
N ALA A 164 13.08 9.22 -0.89
CA ALA A 164 14.18 10.17 -0.88
C ALA A 164 14.87 10.24 0.47
N PHE A 165 16.19 10.37 0.43
CA PHE A 165 17.06 10.59 1.58
C PHE A 165 17.81 11.90 1.41
N THR A 166 18.01 12.61 2.49
CA THR A 166 18.83 13.85 2.52
C THR A 166 20.33 13.57 2.63
N ARG A 167 20.67 12.30 2.79
CA ARG A 167 22.05 11.79 2.79
C ARG A 167 22.08 10.45 2.07
N ASP A 168 23.19 10.19 1.40
CA ASP A 168 23.45 8.86 0.82
C ASP A 168 23.55 7.82 1.96
N PRO A 169 22.68 6.80 1.94
CA PRO A 169 22.69 5.77 2.99
C PRO A 169 24.00 4.97 3.09
N ALA A 170 24.75 4.86 1.99
CA ALA A 170 26.00 4.09 1.96
C ALA A 170 27.21 4.89 2.41
N SER A 171 27.32 6.15 2.02
CA SER A 171 28.50 6.99 2.27
C SER A 171 28.30 8.07 3.32
N GLY A 172 27.06 8.39 3.69
CA GLY A 172 26.70 9.49 4.59
C GLY A 172 26.84 10.89 3.97
N ARG A 173 27.23 10.99 2.70
CA ARG A 173 27.38 12.29 2.01
C ARG A 173 26.05 13.02 1.94
N GLN A 174 26.08 14.31 2.18
CA GLN A 174 24.90 15.17 2.08
C GLN A 174 24.49 15.34 0.62
N GLY A 175 23.18 15.27 0.39
CA GLY A 175 22.54 15.40 -0.94
C GLY A 175 21.20 14.71 -0.96
N VAL A 176 20.45 14.88 -2.02
CA VAL A 176 19.20 14.15 -2.24
C VAL A 176 19.54 12.86 -2.99
N TYR A 177 19.22 11.74 -2.37
CA TYR A 177 19.42 10.40 -2.90
C TYR A 177 18.10 9.65 -2.84
N GLY A 178 17.91 8.70 -3.70
CA GLY A 178 16.75 7.82 -3.67
C GLY A 178 16.31 7.37 -5.05
N ASP A 179 15.14 6.77 -5.06
CA ASP A 179 14.56 6.11 -6.21
C ASP A 179 13.16 6.66 -6.51
N TYR A 180 12.83 6.69 -7.79
CA TYR A 180 11.55 7.11 -8.33
C TYR A 180 10.94 5.99 -9.18
N LEU A 181 9.62 5.88 -9.16
CA LEU A 181 8.86 4.97 -10.01
C LEU A 181 7.63 5.69 -10.57
N GLN A 182 7.57 5.77 -11.90
CA GLN A 182 6.45 6.37 -12.61
C GLN A 182 5.22 5.46 -12.56
N ASN A 183 4.04 6.06 -12.46
CA ASN A 183 2.74 5.38 -12.39
C ASN A 183 2.75 4.22 -11.38
N ALA A 184 3.03 4.55 -10.11
CA ALA A 184 3.19 3.56 -9.04
C ALA A 184 2.77 4.11 -7.67
N GLN A 185 2.35 3.23 -6.79
CA GLN A 185 2.17 3.52 -5.37
C GLN A 185 3.47 3.34 -4.59
N GLY A 186 3.56 3.92 -3.37
CA GLY A 186 4.76 3.83 -2.54
C GLY A 186 5.18 2.39 -2.21
N GLU A 187 4.23 1.48 -2.06
CA GLU A 187 4.50 0.06 -1.81
C GLU A 187 5.24 -0.62 -2.97
N ASP A 188 4.96 -0.22 -4.21
CA ASP A 188 5.60 -0.80 -5.41
C ASP A 188 7.12 -0.50 -5.42
N VAL A 189 7.53 0.68 -4.89
CA VAL A 189 8.94 1.05 -4.72
C VAL A 189 9.59 0.26 -3.60
N VAL A 190 8.92 0.17 -2.45
CA VAL A 190 9.49 -0.45 -1.24
C VAL A 190 9.56 -1.97 -1.37
N ALA A 191 8.59 -2.59 -2.03
CA ALA A 191 8.56 -4.03 -2.26
C ALA A 191 9.50 -4.50 -3.39
N GLY A 192 10.03 -3.57 -4.20
CA GLY A 192 10.94 -3.91 -5.30
C GLY A 192 10.29 -4.68 -6.44
N ILE A 193 8.99 -4.55 -6.61
CA ILE A 193 8.20 -5.28 -7.63
C ILE A 193 8.57 -4.83 -9.04
N ARG A 194 8.99 -3.56 -9.20
CA ARG A 194 9.36 -2.95 -10.46
C ARG A 194 10.70 -2.25 -10.34
N ASN A 195 11.44 -2.16 -11.46
CA ASN A 195 12.71 -1.43 -11.51
C ASN A 195 12.47 0.07 -11.33
N THR A 196 13.13 0.66 -10.34
CA THR A 196 13.12 2.09 -10.06
C THR A 196 14.17 2.84 -10.89
N VAL A 197 14.02 4.16 -10.95
CA VAL A 197 15.00 5.07 -11.55
C VAL A 197 15.56 5.97 -10.45
N PRO A 198 16.90 6.19 -10.41
CA PRO A 198 17.49 7.13 -9.45
C PRO A 198 16.86 8.52 -9.55
N LEU A 199 16.56 9.16 -8.41
CA LEU A 199 16.00 10.53 -8.36
C LEU A 199 16.84 11.55 -9.13
N ALA A 200 18.15 11.37 -9.19
CA ALA A 200 19.05 12.22 -9.95
C ALA A 200 18.75 12.26 -11.47
N ARG A 201 17.99 11.27 -11.96
CA ARG A 201 17.57 11.17 -13.37
C ARG A 201 16.12 11.59 -13.59
N LEU A 202 15.45 12.14 -12.57
CA LEU A 202 14.04 12.51 -12.70
C LEU A 202 13.81 13.58 -13.79
N GLU A 203 14.73 14.54 -13.91
CA GLU A 203 14.67 15.58 -14.94
C GLU A 203 14.74 15.01 -16.38
N GLU A 204 15.33 13.82 -16.57
CA GLU A 204 15.36 13.13 -17.87
C GLU A 204 13.99 12.54 -18.23
N ILE A 205 13.16 12.25 -17.22
CA ILE A 205 11.84 11.60 -17.35
C ILE A 205 10.75 12.67 -17.44
N ASP A 206 10.87 13.71 -16.62
CA ASP A 206 9.90 14.82 -16.53
C ASP A 206 10.64 16.13 -16.26
N ALA A 207 10.75 16.96 -17.27
CA ALA A 207 11.46 18.23 -17.22
C ALA A 207 10.62 19.41 -16.68
N ARG A 208 9.45 19.14 -16.12
CA ARG A 208 8.54 20.15 -15.52
C ARG A 208 9.02 20.71 -14.21
#